data_600252483dc790761e73db4f9adb1f26
#
_entry.id   600252483dc790761e73db4f9adb1f26
#
_cell.length_a   1.000
_cell.length_b   1.000
_cell.length_c   1.000
_cell.angle_alpha   90.00
_cell.angle_beta   90.00
_cell.angle_gamma   90.00
#
_symmetry.space_group_name_H-M   'P 1'
#
loop_
_entity.id
_entity.type
_entity.pdbx_description
1 polymer ?
#
loop_
_entity_poly.entity_id
_entity_poly.type
_entity_poly.pdbx_seq_one_letter_code
_entity_poly.pdbx_strand_id
1 'polypeptide(L)'
;MIKQYYICQVTAEAFIVSLAITYSRALAGLHAELVTVEVHIANGLPAFNLVGLPDVEVRESRDRVRAAIQTAGFEFPMRKLTVNLAPAEFPKESGRFDLPIAIGILVASGQLPAARLKDVEFAGELGLNGDLRNVRGALAMAIAAAKSGNTIILPQASAEEAARARSATVLGAKTLLEVAAFIAGRNQLATPEVNDAPVDFAYPDLLDVKGQSQAKRALEIAAAGRHSLLLMGPPGTGKSMLAQRLPGILPPMTEHEAIESAALLSLVGKFKAEAFGHRQVRSPHHTASAVALVGGGSDPKPGEISLAHFGVLFLDEIVEFDRRVLEVLREPLESRMIHISRASRQVTFPSHFQLIAAMNPCPDGYLGANIAAKPCRCTPDQVARYRGKLSGPLLDRIDLQITVPSVPTDALRSAPDGEASALVRDRVIAATQRQHARQQKANADLFSPEVDTHCSLDANGESLLQQATSRLGLSARAQHRIVRVARTIADLAGSERISTAHLAEAVGYRRMES
;
A
#
# COMPACT_ATOMS: atom_id res chain seq x y z
N MET A 1 -31.40 30.03 78.80
CA MET A 1 -31.49 28.79 78.03
C MET A 1 -31.18 29.11 76.57
N ILE A 2 -29.92 28.93 76.19
CA ILE A 2 -29.43 29.27 74.85
C ILE A 2 -29.34 27.93 74.13
N LYS A 3 -30.17 27.77 73.06
CA LYS A 3 -30.09 26.63 72.16
C LYS A 3 -29.02 26.89 71.07
N GLN A 4 -27.94 26.14 71.14
CA GLN A 4 -26.86 26.10 70.19
C GLN A 4 -27.31 25.26 68.97
N TYR A 5 -27.44 25.91 67.80
CA TYR A 5 -27.67 25.25 66.52
C TYR A 5 -26.33 24.75 65.95
N TYR A 6 -26.14 23.45 65.91
CA TYR A 6 -25.07 22.83 65.12
C TYR A 6 -25.45 22.94 63.63
N ILE A 7 -24.73 23.73 62.89
CA ILE A 7 -24.77 23.71 61.42
C ILE A 7 -23.90 22.55 61.00
N CYS A 8 -24.55 21.50 60.53
CA CYS A 8 -23.88 20.37 59.86
C CYS A 8 -23.37 20.90 58.49
N GLN A 9 -22.08 21.13 58.36
CA GLN A 9 -21.43 21.33 57.06
C GLN A 9 -21.50 20.00 56.30
N VAL A 10 -22.42 19.89 55.33
CA VAL A 10 -22.38 18.86 54.31
C VAL A 10 -21.22 19.21 53.39
N THR A 11 -20.10 18.54 53.61
CA THR A 11 -19.01 18.51 52.63
C THR A 11 -19.59 17.91 51.36
N ALA A 12 -19.58 18.67 50.28
CA ALA A 12 -19.90 18.17 48.96
C ALA A 12 -18.86 17.04 48.65
N GLU A 13 -19.28 15.77 48.85
CA GLU A 13 -18.54 14.65 48.31
C GLU A 13 -18.51 14.84 46.78
N ALA A 14 -17.33 15.11 46.26
CA ALA A 14 -17.09 15.11 44.85
C ALA A 14 -17.57 13.78 44.30
N PHE A 15 -18.59 13.78 43.43
CA PHE A 15 -19.06 12.61 42.73
C PHE A 15 -17.88 12.02 41.97
N ILE A 16 -17.29 10.98 42.52
CA ILE A 16 -16.28 10.18 41.81
C ILE A 16 -17.02 9.52 40.67
N VAL A 17 -16.73 9.95 39.47
CA VAL A 17 -17.25 9.32 38.24
C VAL A 17 -16.68 7.90 38.23
N SER A 18 -17.49 6.92 38.57
CA SER A 18 -17.04 5.51 38.63
C SER A 18 -16.84 4.87 37.23
N LEU A 19 -17.26 5.57 36.17
CA LEU A 19 -17.20 5.13 34.79
C LEU A 19 -16.65 6.27 33.91
N ALA A 20 -15.64 5.99 33.12
CA ALA A 20 -15.14 6.87 32.06
C ALA A 20 -15.14 6.14 30.73
N ILE A 21 -15.38 6.89 29.67
CA ILE A 21 -15.37 6.38 28.28
C ILE A 21 -14.35 7.20 27.50
N THR A 22 -13.42 6.48 26.85
CA THR A 22 -12.48 7.02 25.86
C THR A 22 -12.59 6.25 24.56
N TYR A 23 -12.06 6.80 23.48
CA TYR A 23 -12.19 6.21 22.15
C TYR A 23 -10.82 5.92 21.54
N SER A 24 -10.74 4.82 20.81
CA SER A 24 -9.55 4.37 20.07
C SER A 24 -9.96 3.69 18.76
N ARG A 25 -8.98 3.17 18.04
CA ARG A 25 -9.22 2.43 16.78
C ARG A 25 -8.54 1.06 16.77
N ALA A 26 -9.28 0.05 16.29
CA ALA A 26 -8.73 -1.27 15.97
C ALA A 26 -8.54 -1.38 14.45
N LEU A 27 -7.40 -1.91 14.01
CA LEU A 27 -7.11 -2.06 12.57
C LEU A 27 -7.72 -3.34 12.01
N ALA A 28 -8.37 -3.23 10.85
CA ALA A 28 -8.86 -4.33 10.05
C ALA A 28 -8.48 -4.08 8.58
N GLY A 29 -7.27 -4.50 8.19
CA GLY A 29 -6.68 -4.07 6.91
C GLY A 29 -6.43 -2.57 6.89
N LEU A 30 -6.89 -1.87 5.85
CA LEU A 30 -6.83 -0.39 5.76
C LEU A 30 -7.95 0.32 6.55
N HIS A 31 -8.94 -0.42 7.06
CA HIS A 31 -9.99 0.14 7.88
C HIS A 31 -9.55 0.20 9.35
N ALA A 32 -10.00 1.22 10.03
CA ALA A 32 -9.75 1.40 11.46
C ALA A 32 -11.10 1.58 12.18
N GLU A 33 -11.57 0.48 12.76
CA GLU A 33 -12.87 0.43 13.43
C GLU A 33 -12.83 1.14 14.78
N LEU A 34 -13.89 1.86 15.12
CA LEU A 34 -13.99 2.57 16.40
C LEU A 34 -14.06 1.57 17.56
N VAL A 35 -13.22 1.78 18.55
CA VAL A 35 -13.23 1.03 19.82
C VAL A 35 -13.56 1.96 20.96
N THR A 36 -14.65 1.64 21.67
CA THR A 36 -15.00 2.30 22.92
C THR A 36 -14.24 1.63 24.06
N VAL A 37 -13.48 2.41 24.81
CA VAL A 37 -12.71 1.96 25.98
C VAL A 37 -13.44 2.44 27.22
N GLU A 38 -14.16 1.55 27.87
CA GLU A 38 -14.94 1.81 29.08
C GLU A 38 -14.14 1.41 30.32
N VAL A 39 -13.85 2.35 31.19
CA VAL A 39 -13.10 2.13 32.43
C VAL A 39 -14.00 2.34 33.63
N HIS A 40 -14.24 1.26 34.39
CA HIS A 40 -15.07 1.29 35.58
C HIS A 40 -14.24 0.98 36.84
N ILE A 41 -14.40 1.82 37.85
CA ILE A 41 -13.78 1.66 39.18
C ILE A 41 -14.86 1.28 40.17
N ALA A 42 -14.76 0.10 40.76
CA ALA A 42 -15.68 -0.40 41.77
C ALA A 42 -15.00 -0.57 43.12
N ASN A 43 -15.78 -0.60 44.20
CA ASN A 43 -15.30 -0.96 45.50
C ASN A 43 -14.99 -2.48 45.53
N GLY A 44 -13.91 -2.85 46.21
CA GLY A 44 -13.49 -4.24 46.35
C GLY A 44 -11.97 -4.38 46.43
N LEU A 45 -11.50 -5.63 46.50
CA LEU A 45 -10.07 -5.94 46.50
C LEU A 45 -9.43 -5.44 45.19
N PRO A 46 -8.20 -4.90 45.24
CA PRO A 46 -7.49 -4.43 44.07
C PRO A 46 -7.39 -5.53 43.01
N ALA A 47 -7.95 -5.27 41.84
CA ALA A 47 -7.89 -6.14 40.67
C ALA A 47 -7.92 -5.29 39.39
N PHE A 48 -7.24 -5.76 38.35
CA PHE A 48 -7.30 -5.16 37.03
C PHE A 48 -7.81 -6.22 36.03
N ASN A 49 -9.03 -6.04 35.57
CA ASN A 49 -9.69 -6.92 34.62
C ASN A 49 -9.80 -6.25 33.27
N LEU A 50 -9.35 -6.92 32.22
CA LEU A 50 -9.44 -6.45 30.83
C LEU A 50 -10.32 -7.42 30.03
N VAL A 51 -11.39 -6.90 29.43
CA VAL A 51 -12.39 -7.68 28.68
C VAL A 51 -12.57 -7.07 27.27
N GLY A 52 -13.17 -7.81 26.34
CA GLY A 52 -13.41 -7.33 24.96
C GLY A 52 -12.42 -7.89 23.93
N LEU A 53 -12.03 -9.17 24.06
CA LEU A 53 -11.09 -9.89 23.18
C LEU A 53 -9.70 -9.21 23.05
N PRO A 54 -9.04 -8.86 24.18
CA PRO A 54 -7.67 -8.37 24.12
C PRO A 54 -6.71 -9.50 23.74
N ASP A 55 -5.74 -9.20 22.87
CA ASP A 55 -4.62 -10.11 22.61
C ASP A 55 -3.61 -10.14 23.79
N VAL A 56 -2.48 -10.85 23.60
CA VAL A 56 -1.45 -10.97 24.63
C VAL A 56 -0.82 -9.61 24.92
N GLU A 57 -0.49 -8.82 23.89
CA GLU A 57 0.16 -7.51 24.03
C GLU A 57 -0.75 -6.51 24.77
N VAL A 58 -2.06 -6.55 24.51
CA VAL A 58 -3.04 -5.72 25.21
C VAL A 58 -3.25 -6.19 26.66
N ARG A 59 -3.12 -7.50 26.95
CA ARG A 59 -3.17 -7.99 28.34
C ARG A 59 -1.97 -7.52 29.18
N GLU A 60 -0.80 -7.39 28.55
CA GLU A 60 0.41 -6.85 29.17
C GLU A 60 0.31 -5.34 29.44
N SER A 61 -0.63 -4.62 28.81
CA SER A 61 -0.85 -3.19 29.03
C SER A 61 -1.06 -2.81 30.49
N ARG A 62 -1.60 -3.74 31.29
CA ARG A 62 -1.84 -3.51 32.74
C ARG A 62 -0.61 -2.98 33.47
N ASP A 63 0.53 -3.64 33.26
CA ASP A 63 1.75 -3.30 33.98
C ASP A 63 2.41 -2.03 33.40
N ARG A 64 2.35 -1.84 32.07
CA ARG A 64 2.82 -0.60 31.42
C ARG A 64 1.99 0.61 31.84
N VAL A 65 0.66 0.52 31.76
CA VAL A 65 -0.28 1.60 32.16
C VAL A 65 -0.11 1.97 33.62
N ARG A 66 -0.01 0.97 34.52
CA ARG A 66 0.21 1.24 35.95
C ARG A 66 1.51 1.99 36.20
N ALA A 67 2.62 1.51 35.63
CA ALA A 67 3.92 2.14 35.80
C ALA A 67 3.93 3.56 35.21
N ALA A 68 3.37 3.76 34.01
CA ALA A 68 3.31 5.04 33.34
C ALA A 68 2.49 6.08 34.13
N ILE A 69 1.33 5.71 34.69
CA ILE A 69 0.50 6.57 35.55
C ILE A 69 1.28 7.01 36.78
N GLN A 70 1.93 6.05 37.47
CA GLN A 70 2.71 6.35 38.69
C GLN A 70 3.94 7.24 38.37
N THR A 71 4.66 6.94 37.30
CA THR A 71 5.84 7.73 36.89
C THR A 71 5.45 9.13 36.42
N ALA A 72 4.26 9.31 35.83
CA ALA A 72 3.71 10.62 35.47
C ALA A 72 3.21 11.43 36.69
N GLY A 73 3.35 10.91 37.92
CA GLY A 73 2.99 11.61 39.16
C GLY A 73 1.50 11.51 39.53
N PHE A 74 0.75 10.59 38.91
CA PHE A 74 -0.64 10.33 39.26
C PHE A 74 -0.79 9.09 40.16
N GLU A 75 -1.91 9.03 40.88
CA GLU A 75 -2.23 7.88 41.70
C GLU A 75 -2.88 6.78 40.87
N PHE A 76 -2.37 5.53 40.99
CA PHE A 76 -3.04 4.37 40.44
C PHE A 76 -4.08 3.84 41.45
N PRO A 77 -5.40 3.75 41.09
CA PRO A 77 -6.44 3.37 42.02
C PRO A 77 -6.24 1.97 42.59
N MET A 78 -6.14 1.84 43.91
CA MET A 78 -6.06 0.55 44.65
C MET A 78 -7.47 -0.03 44.89
N ARG A 79 -8.25 -0.17 43.81
CA ARG A 79 -9.64 -0.68 43.79
C ARG A 79 -9.83 -1.70 42.69
N LYS A 80 -11.01 -2.27 42.54
CA LYS A 80 -11.35 -3.17 41.46
C LYS A 80 -11.56 -2.34 40.16
N LEU A 81 -10.62 -2.45 39.21
CA LEU A 81 -10.65 -1.87 37.88
C LEU A 81 -11.18 -2.88 36.87
N THR A 82 -12.13 -2.47 36.06
CA THR A 82 -12.59 -3.23 34.88
C THR A 82 -12.51 -2.33 33.67
N VAL A 83 -11.74 -2.77 32.67
CA VAL A 83 -11.61 -2.09 31.38
C VAL A 83 -12.27 -2.96 30.31
N ASN A 84 -13.27 -2.44 29.62
CA ASN A 84 -13.95 -3.10 28.53
C ASN A 84 -13.61 -2.43 27.21
N LEU A 85 -13.14 -3.22 26.22
CA LEU A 85 -12.84 -2.78 24.87
C LEU A 85 -13.96 -3.22 23.93
N ALA A 86 -14.94 -2.35 23.70
CA ALA A 86 -16.12 -2.65 22.89
C ALA A 86 -15.96 -2.17 21.44
N PRO A 87 -16.53 -2.88 20.44
CA PRO A 87 -17.25 -4.14 20.55
C PRO A 87 -16.30 -5.35 20.70
N ALA A 88 -16.79 -6.44 21.27
CA ALA A 88 -16.01 -7.68 21.45
C ALA A 88 -15.83 -8.49 20.15
N GLU A 89 -16.41 -8.06 19.05
CA GLU A 89 -16.38 -8.76 17.75
C GLU A 89 -15.02 -8.67 17.05
N PHE A 90 -14.21 -7.65 17.37
CA PHE A 90 -12.90 -7.44 16.75
C PHE A 90 -11.77 -7.71 17.74
N PRO A 91 -10.73 -8.44 17.33
CA PRO A 91 -9.51 -8.55 18.12
C PRO A 91 -8.88 -7.18 18.35
N LYS A 92 -8.41 -6.90 19.57
CA LYS A 92 -7.67 -5.71 19.93
C LYS A 92 -6.20 -6.09 20.07
N GLU A 93 -5.41 -5.61 19.14
CA GLU A 93 -4.01 -5.97 19.00
C GLU A 93 -3.10 -4.77 19.24
N SER A 94 -1.89 -5.03 19.70
CA SER A 94 -0.82 -4.05 19.98
C SER A 94 -1.07 -3.13 21.20
N GLY A 95 0.01 -2.51 21.67
CA GLY A 95 -0.01 -1.59 22.80
C GLY A 95 -0.73 -0.26 22.56
N ARG A 96 -1.34 -0.04 21.39
CA ARG A 96 -2.04 1.23 21.05
C ARG A 96 -3.14 1.63 22.00
N PHE A 97 -3.69 0.66 22.74
CA PHE A 97 -4.75 0.90 23.73
C PHE A 97 -4.25 1.36 25.10
N ASP A 98 -2.93 1.36 25.33
CA ASP A 98 -2.36 1.77 26.62
C ASP A 98 -2.75 3.22 26.95
N LEU A 99 -2.62 4.14 26.00
CA LEU A 99 -2.95 5.55 26.20
C LEU A 99 -4.45 5.78 26.53
N PRO A 100 -5.42 5.29 25.73
CA PRO A 100 -6.83 5.46 26.07
C PRO A 100 -7.23 4.78 27.38
N ILE A 101 -6.64 3.64 27.74
CA ILE A 101 -6.85 2.99 29.02
C ILE A 101 -6.32 3.88 30.17
N ALA A 102 -5.10 4.43 30.05
CA ALA A 102 -4.51 5.29 31.07
C ALA A 102 -5.37 6.55 31.30
N ILE A 103 -5.75 7.26 30.23
CA ILE A 103 -6.63 8.42 30.31
C ILE A 103 -7.98 8.06 30.92
N GLY A 104 -8.58 6.94 30.52
CA GLY A 104 -9.83 6.44 31.09
C GLY A 104 -9.72 6.20 32.61
N ILE A 105 -8.60 5.62 33.10
CA ILE A 105 -8.35 5.40 34.52
C ILE A 105 -8.24 6.74 35.28
N LEU A 106 -7.49 7.70 34.73
CA LEU A 106 -7.31 9.02 35.35
C LEU A 106 -8.62 9.80 35.45
N VAL A 107 -9.48 9.70 34.43
CA VAL A 107 -10.82 10.33 34.45
C VAL A 107 -11.76 9.59 35.40
N ALA A 108 -11.82 8.26 35.36
CA ALA A 108 -12.70 7.47 36.24
C ALA A 108 -12.32 7.62 37.75
N SER A 109 -11.03 7.90 38.04
CA SER A 109 -10.56 8.19 39.40
C SER A 109 -10.72 9.65 39.82
N GLY A 110 -11.25 10.52 38.94
CA GLY A 110 -11.45 11.95 39.24
C GLY A 110 -10.19 12.79 39.17
N GLN A 111 -9.07 12.27 38.70
CA GLN A 111 -7.80 13.03 38.58
C GLN A 111 -7.76 13.91 37.34
N LEU A 112 -8.56 13.58 36.30
CA LEU A 112 -8.74 14.37 35.09
C LEU A 112 -10.23 14.64 34.82
N PRO A 113 -10.58 15.81 34.23
CA PRO A 113 -11.95 16.14 33.85
C PRO A 113 -12.40 15.37 32.61
N ALA A 114 -13.65 14.89 32.56
CA ALA A 114 -14.22 14.18 31.40
C ALA A 114 -14.62 15.12 30.24
N ALA A 115 -14.73 16.43 30.46
CA ALA A 115 -15.34 17.37 29.51
C ALA A 115 -14.65 17.42 28.13
N ARG A 116 -13.35 17.15 28.05
CA ARG A 116 -12.56 17.17 26.81
C ARG A 116 -12.37 15.81 26.14
N LEU A 117 -13.05 14.76 26.61
CA LEU A 117 -12.98 13.43 25.97
C LEU A 117 -13.92 13.31 24.78
N LYS A 118 -14.92 14.18 24.70
CA LYS A 118 -15.88 14.17 23.60
C LYS A 118 -15.16 14.53 22.30
N ASP A 119 -15.40 13.78 21.25
CA ASP A 119 -14.86 13.98 19.90
C ASP A 119 -13.33 13.85 19.82
N VAL A 120 -12.70 13.17 20.83
CA VAL A 120 -11.25 12.89 20.87
C VAL A 120 -11.02 11.38 20.93
N GLU A 121 -10.19 10.91 20.03
CA GLU A 121 -9.71 9.53 19.97
C GLU A 121 -8.24 9.46 20.36
N PHE A 122 -7.82 8.35 20.93
CA PHE A 122 -6.46 8.16 21.44
C PHE A 122 -5.87 6.87 20.90
N ALA A 123 -4.61 6.89 20.48
CA ALA A 123 -3.84 5.68 20.27
C ALA A 123 -2.37 5.93 20.61
N GLY A 124 -1.77 5.04 21.42
CA GLY A 124 -0.38 5.15 21.83
C GLY A 124 0.00 4.02 22.77
N GLU A 125 1.19 3.45 22.57
CA GLU A 125 1.79 2.50 23.49
C GLU A 125 2.56 3.30 24.57
N LEU A 126 2.45 2.88 25.83
CA LEU A 126 3.13 3.54 26.94
C LEU A 126 4.42 2.79 27.31
N GLY A 127 5.51 3.52 27.40
CA GLY A 127 6.69 3.10 28.13
C GLY A 127 6.48 3.15 29.64
N LEU A 128 7.24 2.39 30.43
CA LEU A 128 7.17 2.39 31.89
C LEU A 128 7.48 3.77 32.52
N ASN A 129 8.22 4.60 31.79
CA ASN A 129 8.56 5.96 32.15
C ASN A 129 7.49 7.01 31.77
N GLY A 130 6.36 6.56 31.17
CA GLY A 130 5.29 7.44 30.72
C GLY A 130 5.47 8.04 29.32
N ASP A 131 6.54 7.70 28.60
CA ASP A 131 6.74 8.10 27.21
C ASP A 131 5.78 7.37 26.28
N LEU A 132 5.34 8.07 25.22
CA LEU A 132 4.52 7.51 24.17
C LEU A 132 5.39 6.92 23.06
N ARG A 133 5.21 5.63 22.79
CA ARG A 133 5.86 4.90 21.71
C ARG A 133 4.99 4.85 20.48
N ASN A 134 5.63 4.80 19.32
CA ASN A 134 4.97 4.78 18.02
C ASN A 134 4.01 3.59 17.86
N VAL A 135 2.92 3.85 17.14
CA VAL A 135 1.91 2.85 16.79
C VAL A 135 1.85 2.65 15.29
N ARG A 136 1.61 1.41 14.87
CA ARG A 136 1.43 1.09 13.45
C ARG A 136 0.04 1.48 12.98
N GLY A 137 -0.08 1.86 11.70
CA GLY A 137 -1.36 2.20 11.08
C GLY A 137 -1.91 3.56 11.52
N ALA A 138 -1.05 4.47 11.98
CA ALA A 138 -1.43 5.81 12.41
C ALA A 138 -2.20 6.57 11.32
N LEU A 139 -1.77 6.45 10.06
CA LEU A 139 -2.43 7.09 8.93
C LEU A 139 -3.85 6.54 8.70
N ALA A 140 -4.04 5.23 8.77
CA ALA A 140 -5.37 4.61 8.63
C ALA A 140 -6.32 5.03 9.78
N MET A 141 -5.80 5.12 11.02
CA MET A 141 -6.56 5.60 12.17
C MET A 141 -6.97 7.06 12.01
N ALA A 142 -6.06 7.93 11.55
CA ALA A 142 -6.35 9.34 11.33
C ALA A 142 -7.42 9.56 10.24
N ILE A 143 -7.34 8.82 9.12
CA ILE A 143 -8.37 8.86 8.07
C ILE A 143 -9.73 8.44 8.61
N ALA A 144 -9.79 7.41 9.44
CA ALA A 144 -11.03 6.94 10.04
C ALA A 144 -11.58 7.93 11.08
N ALA A 145 -10.72 8.54 11.91
CA ALA A 145 -11.11 9.58 12.87
C ALA A 145 -11.69 10.82 12.15
N ALA A 146 -11.06 11.25 11.05
CA ALA A 146 -11.56 12.35 10.22
C ALA A 146 -12.97 12.08 9.67
N LYS A 147 -13.25 10.86 9.19
CA LYS A 147 -14.58 10.45 8.72
C LYS A 147 -15.64 10.52 9.84
N SER A 148 -15.23 10.34 11.09
CA SER A 148 -16.11 10.47 12.26
C SER A 148 -16.21 11.90 12.79
N GLY A 149 -15.45 12.86 12.23
CA GLY A 149 -15.36 14.24 12.70
C GLY A 149 -14.57 14.43 13.99
N ASN A 150 -13.75 13.42 14.36
CA ASN A 150 -13.02 13.40 15.62
C ASN A 150 -11.55 13.84 15.46
N THR A 151 -11.02 14.44 16.52
CA THR A 151 -9.58 14.69 16.66
C THR A 151 -8.90 13.42 17.17
N ILE A 152 -7.72 13.06 16.63
CA ILE A 152 -6.95 11.93 17.13
C ILE A 152 -5.63 12.38 17.75
N ILE A 153 -5.35 11.87 18.97
CA ILE A 153 -4.09 12.09 19.69
C ILE A 153 -3.20 10.86 19.54
N LEU A 154 -2.00 11.08 19.02
CA LEU A 154 -1.03 10.04 18.69
C LEU A 154 0.34 10.37 19.31
N PRO A 155 1.24 9.38 19.44
CA PRO A 155 2.65 9.64 19.70
C PRO A 155 3.24 10.56 18.62
N GLN A 156 4.15 11.45 18.97
CA GLN A 156 4.66 12.52 18.10
C GLN A 156 5.08 12.02 16.71
N ALA A 157 5.92 10.99 16.62
CA ALA A 157 6.36 10.48 15.32
C ALA A 157 5.24 9.78 14.52
N SER A 158 4.26 9.15 15.19
CA SER A 158 3.06 8.62 14.54
C SER A 158 2.11 9.72 14.08
N ALA A 159 2.06 10.84 14.80
CA ALA A 159 1.28 12.02 14.43
C ALA A 159 1.85 12.71 13.19
N GLU A 160 3.17 12.79 13.04
CA GLU A 160 3.85 13.30 11.85
C GLU A 160 3.53 12.47 10.59
N GLU A 161 3.43 11.15 10.74
CA GLU A 161 2.96 10.26 9.67
C GLU A 161 1.47 10.50 9.35
N ALA A 162 0.63 10.53 10.39
CA ALA A 162 -0.82 10.65 10.29
C ALA A 162 -1.28 12.01 9.71
N ALA A 163 -0.52 13.08 9.94
CA ALA A 163 -0.80 14.43 9.44
C ALA A 163 -0.79 14.52 7.90
N ARG A 164 -0.23 13.52 7.19
CA ARG A 164 -0.35 13.39 5.73
C ARG A 164 -1.80 13.23 5.27
N ALA A 165 -2.70 12.72 6.12
CA ALA A 165 -4.13 12.77 5.89
C ALA A 165 -4.66 14.18 6.20
N ARG A 166 -4.55 15.11 5.26
CA ARG A 166 -4.90 16.53 5.45
C ARG A 166 -6.34 16.79 5.92
N SER A 167 -7.25 15.82 5.72
CA SER A 167 -8.62 15.88 6.22
C SER A 167 -8.75 15.58 7.72
N ALA A 168 -7.69 15.05 8.36
CA ALA A 168 -7.70 14.65 9.75
C ALA A 168 -7.14 15.73 10.67
N THR A 169 -7.79 15.95 11.80
CA THR A 169 -7.24 16.75 12.90
C THR A 169 -6.39 15.83 13.78
N VAL A 170 -5.06 15.97 13.67
CA VAL A 170 -4.10 15.14 14.38
C VAL A 170 -3.33 15.98 15.36
N LEU A 171 -3.19 15.49 16.59
CA LEU A 171 -2.36 16.11 17.64
C LEU A 171 -1.26 15.12 18.07
N GLY A 172 -0.04 15.62 18.20
CA GLY A 172 1.13 14.86 18.64
C GLY A 172 1.42 15.07 20.12
N ALA A 173 1.78 13.98 20.82
CA ALA A 173 2.25 14.03 22.19
C ALA A 173 3.46 13.10 22.39
N LYS A 174 4.36 13.47 23.30
CA LYS A 174 5.56 12.68 23.64
C LYS A 174 5.36 11.85 24.89
N THR A 175 4.51 12.30 25.81
CA THR A 175 4.33 11.67 27.13
C THR A 175 2.86 11.63 27.56
N LEU A 176 2.52 10.70 28.46
CA LEU A 176 1.21 10.65 29.12
C LEU A 176 0.91 11.98 29.84
N LEU A 177 1.93 12.61 30.45
CA LEU A 177 1.77 13.87 31.17
C LEU A 177 1.33 15.01 30.24
N GLU A 178 1.86 15.09 29.01
CA GLU A 178 1.44 16.10 28.03
C GLU A 178 -0.04 15.91 27.64
N VAL A 179 -0.48 14.66 27.41
CA VAL A 179 -1.89 14.36 27.10
C VAL A 179 -2.79 14.68 28.29
N ALA A 180 -2.38 14.32 29.51
CA ALA A 180 -3.14 14.64 30.72
C ALA A 180 -3.26 16.16 30.94
N ALA A 181 -2.19 16.93 30.71
CA ALA A 181 -2.21 18.36 30.79
C ALA A 181 -3.13 19.00 29.72
N PHE A 182 -3.16 18.47 28.51
CA PHE A 182 -4.10 18.87 27.47
C PHE A 182 -5.56 18.63 27.89
N ILE A 183 -5.89 17.43 28.39
CA ILE A 183 -7.23 17.09 28.87
C ILE A 183 -7.64 17.99 30.05
N ALA A 184 -6.69 18.31 30.95
CA ALA A 184 -6.92 19.24 32.05
C ALA A 184 -7.04 20.73 31.62
N GLY A 185 -6.81 21.04 30.33
CA GLY A 185 -6.86 22.40 29.80
C GLY A 185 -5.66 23.28 30.16
N ARG A 186 -4.54 22.67 30.59
CA ARG A 186 -3.34 23.38 31.05
C ARG A 186 -2.33 23.64 29.93
N ASN A 187 -2.37 22.90 28.84
CA ASN A 187 -1.52 23.09 27.65
C ASN A 187 -2.28 22.82 26.37
N GLN A 188 -1.63 23.08 25.23
CA GLN A 188 -2.05 22.66 23.89
C GLN A 188 -1.05 21.64 23.38
N LEU A 189 -1.55 20.64 22.65
CA LEU A 189 -0.69 19.69 21.93
C LEU A 189 -0.32 20.25 20.56
N ALA A 190 0.85 19.88 20.08
CA ALA A 190 1.33 20.33 18.79
C ALA A 190 0.55 19.66 17.65
N THR A 191 0.12 20.45 16.67
CA THR A 191 -0.27 19.94 15.36
C THR A 191 1.01 19.68 14.58
N PRO A 192 1.25 18.43 14.12
CA PRO A 192 2.46 18.11 13.38
C PRO A 192 2.54 18.90 12.07
N GLU A 193 3.71 19.47 11.80
CA GLU A 193 3.98 20.08 10.50
C GLU A 193 4.27 19.00 9.46
N VAL A 194 3.59 19.06 8.32
CA VAL A 194 3.87 18.21 7.18
C VAL A 194 4.89 18.90 6.30
N ASN A 195 6.09 18.36 6.26
CA ASN A 195 7.07 18.82 5.28
C ASN A 195 6.74 18.25 3.91
N ASP A 196 6.16 19.06 3.03
CA ASP A 196 5.80 18.71 1.66
C ASP A 196 6.94 19.01 0.66
N ALA A 197 8.14 19.30 1.12
CA ALA A 197 9.27 19.51 0.22
C ALA A 197 9.44 18.28 -0.66
N PRO A 198 9.41 18.43 -2.00
CA PRO A 198 9.60 17.32 -2.91
C PRO A 198 10.99 16.74 -2.69
N VAL A 199 11.05 15.50 -2.25
CA VAL A 199 12.31 14.76 -2.21
C VAL A 199 12.58 14.28 -3.63
N ASP A 200 13.65 14.80 -4.23
CA ASP A 200 14.07 14.38 -5.57
C ASP A 200 14.71 12.98 -5.46
N PHE A 201 13.96 11.96 -5.86
CA PHE A 201 14.48 10.60 -5.95
C PHE A 201 15.26 10.45 -7.25
N ALA A 202 16.56 10.32 -7.15
CA ALA A 202 17.43 10.04 -8.29
C ALA A 202 17.22 8.58 -8.76
N TYR A 203 16.29 8.39 -9.70
CA TYR A 203 16.17 7.13 -10.42
C TYR A 203 17.26 7.02 -11.51
N PRO A 204 17.72 5.79 -11.82
CA PRO A 204 18.61 5.59 -12.98
C PRO A 204 17.97 6.10 -14.27
N ASP A 205 18.73 6.80 -15.11
CA ASP A 205 18.22 7.43 -16.34
C ASP A 205 18.13 6.41 -17.50
N LEU A 206 17.07 6.55 -18.33
CA LEU A 206 16.94 5.81 -19.59
C LEU A 206 18.03 6.17 -20.59
N LEU A 207 18.61 7.36 -20.51
CA LEU A 207 19.74 7.80 -21.31
C LEU A 207 20.91 6.81 -21.24
N ASP A 208 21.17 6.19 -20.09
CA ASP A 208 22.25 5.24 -19.90
C ASP A 208 22.05 3.91 -20.66
N VAL A 209 20.82 3.63 -21.07
CA VAL A 209 20.47 2.38 -21.79
C VAL A 209 20.83 2.54 -23.25
N LYS A 210 21.88 1.84 -23.69
CA LYS A 210 22.35 1.86 -25.08
C LYS A 210 21.50 0.93 -25.95
N GLY A 211 21.10 1.42 -27.13
CA GLY A 211 20.23 0.68 -28.03
C GLY A 211 18.87 0.37 -27.39
N GLN A 212 18.36 -0.84 -27.59
CA GLN A 212 17.11 -1.35 -26.97
C GLN A 212 15.87 -0.48 -27.25
N SER A 213 15.77 0.12 -28.45
CA SER A 213 14.71 1.08 -28.81
C SER A 213 13.29 0.50 -28.61
N GLN A 214 13.09 -0.76 -29.00
CA GLN A 214 11.79 -1.45 -28.82
C GLN A 214 11.45 -1.63 -27.33
N ALA A 215 12.44 -1.97 -26.50
CA ALA A 215 12.22 -2.14 -25.05
C ALA A 215 11.95 -0.79 -24.36
N LYS A 216 12.68 0.27 -24.73
CA LYS A 216 12.42 1.64 -24.25
C LYS A 216 11.00 2.10 -24.63
N ARG A 217 10.57 1.84 -25.89
CA ARG A 217 9.22 2.15 -26.35
C ARG A 217 8.16 1.37 -25.59
N ALA A 218 8.38 0.08 -25.34
CA ALA A 218 7.45 -0.72 -24.53
C ALA A 218 7.37 -0.23 -23.08
N LEU A 219 8.48 0.23 -22.47
CA LEU A 219 8.47 0.86 -21.15
C LEU A 219 7.67 2.16 -21.13
N GLU A 220 7.82 3.02 -22.15
CA GLU A 220 7.06 4.25 -22.30
C GLU A 220 5.55 3.97 -22.39
N ILE A 221 5.14 2.99 -23.22
CA ILE A 221 3.74 2.57 -23.36
C ILE A 221 3.23 1.98 -22.03
N ALA A 222 4.04 1.12 -21.39
CA ALA A 222 3.69 0.52 -20.11
C ALA A 222 3.50 1.60 -19.04
N ALA A 223 4.38 2.59 -18.96
CA ALA A 223 4.28 3.71 -18.04
C ALA A 223 3.03 4.57 -18.29
N ALA A 224 2.77 4.92 -19.55
CA ALA A 224 1.66 5.79 -19.91
C ALA A 224 0.29 5.18 -19.64
N GLY A 225 0.12 3.89 -19.90
CA GLY A 225 -1.16 3.19 -19.76
C GLY A 225 -1.30 2.34 -18.51
N ARG A 226 -0.29 2.26 -17.63
CA ARG A 226 -0.20 1.30 -16.50
C ARG A 226 -0.22 -0.17 -16.95
N HIS A 227 0.26 -0.46 -18.16
CA HIS A 227 0.25 -1.82 -18.69
C HIS A 227 1.29 -2.71 -18.03
N SER A 228 0.94 -3.98 -17.83
CA SER A 228 1.88 -5.02 -17.42
C SER A 228 2.82 -5.38 -18.57
N LEU A 229 4.10 -5.68 -18.24
CA LEU A 229 5.14 -5.92 -19.23
C LEU A 229 5.97 -7.16 -18.87
N LEU A 230 6.18 -8.03 -19.86
CA LEU A 230 7.11 -9.16 -19.79
C LEU A 230 8.29 -8.91 -20.72
N LEU A 231 9.49 -8.92 -20.15
CA LEU A 231 10.78 -8.80 -20.83
C LEU A 231 11.39 -10.19 -20.99
N MET A 232 11.52 -10.71 -22.20
CA MET A 232 12.17 -11.99 -22.47
C MET A 232 13.48 -11.75 -23.22
N GLY A 233 14.57 -12.38 -22.82
CA GLY A 233 15.85 -12.25 -23.54
C GLY A 233 16.99 -12.97 -22.84
N PRO A 234 18.13 -13.13 -23.51
CA PRO A 234 19.32 -13.77 -22.95
C PRO A 234 19.83 -13.10 -21.69
N PRO A 235 20.62 -13.81 -20.85
CA PRO A 235 21.28 -13.19 -19.70
C PRO A 235 22.18 -12.04 -20.16
N GLY A 236 22.24 -10.97 -19.36
CA GLY A 236 23.08 -9.81 -19.64
C GLY A 236 22.52 -8.82 -20.69
N THR A 237 21.28 -9.00 -21.19
CA THR A 237 20.68 -8.07 -22.17
C THR A 237 20.09 -6.81 -21.53
N GLY A 238 20.17 -6.66 -20.20
CA GLY A 238 19.74 -5.45 -19.50
C GLY A 238 18.26 -5.43 -19.08
N LYS A 239 17.56 -6.58 -19.01
CA LYS A 239 16.16 -6.66 -18.60
C LYS A 239 15.89 -6.00 -17.24
N SER A 240 16.65 -6.38 -16.22
CA SER A 240 16.54 -5.82 -14.87
C SER A 240 16.94 -4.34 -14.84
N MET A 241 17.94 -3.95 -15.65
CA MET A 241 18.35 -2.56 -15.83
C MET A 241 17.22 -1.70 -16.42
N LEU A 242 16.49 -2.20 -17.42
CA LEU A 242 15.32 -1.55 -18.00
C LEU A 242 14.19 -1.41 -16.98
N ALA A 243 13.88 -2.48 -16.23
CA ALA A 243 12.84 -2.46 -15.20
C ALA A 243 13.12 -1.43 -14.08
N GLN A 244 14.38 -1.28 -13.67
CA GLN A 244 14.80 -0.29 -12.65
C GLN A 244 14.65 1.17 -13.10
N ARG A 245 14.53 1.43 -14.40
CA ARG A 245 14.35 2.78 -14.95
C ARG A 245 12.89 3.18 -15.13
N LEU A 246 11.97 2.22 -15.07
CA LEU A 246 10.54 2.49 -15.19
C LEU A 246 10.05 3.53 -14.16
N PRO A 247 10.42 3.47 -12.87
CA PRO A 247 9.95 4.45 -11.89
C PRO A 247 10.28 5.90 -12.26
N GLY A 248 11.42 6.13 -12.93
CA GLY A 248 11.86 7.46 -13.38
C GLY A 248 10.98 8.09 -14.47
N ILE A 249 10.18 7.28 -15.17
CA ILE A 249 9.28 7.74 -16.24
C ILE A 249 7.79 7.63 -15.88
N LEU A 250 7.45 7.09 -14.69
CA LEU A 250 6.07 7.02 -14.24
C LEU A 250 5.50 8.41 -13.91
N PRO A 251 4.19 8.63 -14.12
CA PRO A 251 3.55 9.86 -13.69
C PRO A 251 3.54 9.95 -12.15
N PRO A 252 3.54 11.17 -11.58
CA PRO A 252 3.43 11.34 -10.12
C PRO A 252 2.16 10.69 -9.59
N MET A 253 2.17 10.30 -8.31
CA MET A 253 0.97 9.84 -7.64
C MET A 253 -0.01 11.00 -7.43
N THR A 254 -1.31 10.72 -7.55
CA THR A 254 -2.33 11.61 -6.99
C THR A 254 -2.26 11.57 -5.46
N GLU A 255 -2.84 12.58 -4.78
CA GLU A 255 -2.89 12.61 -3.31
C GLU A 255 -3.59 11.35 -2.75
N HIS A 256 -4.67 10.91 -3.38
CA HIS A 256 -5.38 9.69 -3.01
C HIS A 256 -4.48 8.44 -3.13
N GLU A 257 -3.78 8.27 -4.25
CA GLU A 257 -2.84 7.16 -4.45
C GLU A 257 -1.71 7.17 -3.41
N ALA A 258 -1.16 8.35 -3.12
CA ALA A 258 -0.09 8.52 -2.14
C ALA A 258 -0.54 8.13 -0.73
N ILE A 259 -1.75 8.56 -0.32
CA ILE A 259 -2.32 8.25 0.99
C ILE A 259 -2.61 6.75 1.13
N GLU A 260 -3.23 6.09 0.15
CA GLU A 260 -3.51 4.66 0.22
C GLU A 260 -2.24 3.81 0.25
N SER A 261 -1.24 4.14 -0.59
CA SER A 261 0.06 3.47 -0.58
C SER A 261 0.77 3.65 0.77
N ALA A 262 0.78 4.87 1.30
CA ALA A 262 1.37 5.18 2.59
C ALA A 262 0.67 4.44 3.75
N ALA A 263 -0.66 4.33 3.72
CA ALA A 263 -1.44 3.63 4.74
C ALA A 263 -1.07 2.13 4.81
N LEU A 264 -0.85 1.48 3.65
CA LEU A 264 -0.36 0.09 3.61
C LEU A 264 1.03 -0.06 4.22
N LEU A 265 1.95 0.87 3.93
CA LEU A 265 3.30 0.87 4.50
C LEU A 265 3.26 1.13 6.02
N SER A 266 2.37 2.02 6.47
CA SER A 266 2.11 2.32 7.87
C SER A 266 1.67 1.08 8.67
N LEU A 267 0.75 0.27 8.12
CA LEU A 267 0.28 -0.98 8.74
C LEU A 267 1.41 -1.94 9.09
N VAL A 268 2.45 -2.01 8.26
CA VAL A 268 3.59 -2.90 8.47
C VAL A 268 4.80 -2.19 9.10
N GLY A 269 4.68 -0.92 9.48
CA GLY A 269 5.76 -0.13 10.07
C GLY A 269 6.91 0.17 9.10
N LYS A 270 6.63 0.20 7.79
CA LYS A 270 7.61 0.49 6.73
C LYS A 270 7.41 1.87 6.09
N PHE A 271 6.50 2.67 6.62
CA PHE A 271 6.32 4.05 6.15
C PHE A 271 7.58 4.88 6.40
N LYS A 272 7.95 5.68 5.41
CA LYS A 272 9.02 6.67 5.49
C LYS A 272 8.50 7.98 4.90
N ALA A 273 8.64 9.07 5.63
CA ALA A 273 8.12 10.38 5.23
C ALA A 273 8.72 10.85 3.90
N GLU A 274 10.01 10.54 3.67
CA GLU A 274 10.72 10.90 2.44
C GLU A 274 10.17 10.17 1.20
N ALA A 275 9.57 8.98 1.40
CA ALA A 275 9.01 8.17 0.31
C ALA A 275 7.52 8.46 0.03
N PHE A 276 6.92 9.42 0.72
CA PHE A 276 5.52 9.79 0.48
C PHE A 276 5.33 10.37 -0.93
N GLY A 277 4.32 9.90 -1.64
CA GLY A 277 4.04 10.30 -3.02
C GLY A 277 4.93 9.64 -4.08
N HIS A 278 5.91 8.82 -3.67
CA HIS A 278 6.74 8.07 -4.60
C HIS A 278 6.20 6.66 -4.83
N ARG A 279 6.20 6.24 -6.10
CA ARG A 279 5.73 4.89 -6.46
C ARG A 279 6.71 3.84 -5.95
N GLN A 280 6.24 2.98 -5.06
CA GLN A 280 7.05 1.92 -4.47
C GLN A 280 7.43 0.89 -5.54
N VAL A 281 8.69 0.46 -5.54
CA VAL A 281 9.15 -0.67 -6.35
C VAL A 281 9.41 -1.84 -5.42
N ARG A 282 8.67 -2.91 -5.62
CA ARG A 282 8.82 -4.15 -4.84
C ARG A 282 9.40 -5.22 -5.75
N SER A 283 10.53 -5.81 -5.32
CA SER A 283 11.22 -6.85 -6.08
C SER A 283 11.51 -8.04 -5.17
N PRO A 284 10.50 -8.89 -4.90
CA PRO A 284 10.69 -10.09 -4.11
C PRO A 284 11.62 -11.07 -4.82
N HIS A 285 12.46 -11.76 -4.05
CA HIS A 285 13.30 -12.83 -4.56
C HIS A 285 12.45 -14.02 -5.03
N HIS A 286 12.88 -14.77 -6.05
CA HIS A 286 12.12 -15.89 -6.61
C HIS A 286 11.84 -17.03 -5.61
N THR A 287 12.59 -17.10 -4.48
CA THR A 287 12.33 -18.04 -3.38
C THR A 287 11.22 -17.59 -2.43
N ALA A 288 10.61 -16.42 -2.66
CA ALA A 288 9.55 -15.90 -1.81
C ALA A 288 8.35 -16.85 -1.80
N SER A 289 7.77 -17.09 -0.61
CA SER A 289 6.57 -17.92 -0.47
C SER A 289 5.31 -17.18 -0.94
N ALA A 290 4.22 -17.93 -1.22
CA ALA A 290 2.92 -17.34 -1.55
C ALA A 290 2.43 -16.38 -0.45
N VAL A 291 2.69 -16.72 0.83
CA VAL A 291 2.34 -15.84 1.97
C VAL A 291 3.16 -14.55 1.96
N ALA A 292 4.42 -14.58 1.58
CA ALA A 292 5.22 -13.36 1.44
C ALA A 292 4.67 -12.43 0.35
N LEU A 293 4.17 -13.00 -0.76
CA LEU A 293 3.61 -12.23 -1.87
C LEU A 293 2.19 -11.69 -1.56
N VAL A 294 1.29 -12.56 -1.14
CA VAL A 294 -0.14 -12.22 -0.92
C VAL A 294 -0.34 -11.58 0.43
N GLY A 295 0.41 -12.01 1.42
CA GLY A 295 0.17 -11.71 2.82
C GLY A 295 -0.46 -12.88 3.56
N GLY A 296 -0.66 -12.74 4.83
CA GLY A 296 -1.22 -13.78 5.69
C GLY A 296 -0.68 -13.73 7.12
N GLY A 297 -0.73 -14.87 7.80
CA GLY A 297 -0.40 -15.01 9.21
C GLY A 297 -1.66 -15.25 10.05
N SER A 298 -1.49 -15.41 11.36
CA SER A 298 -2.61 -15.46 12.34
C SER A 298 -3.32 -14.11 12.40
N ASP A 299 -2.55 -13.03 12.37
CA ASP A 299 -2.98 -11.67 12.11
C ASP A 299 -2.61 -11.34 10.64
N PRO A 300 -3.61 -11.25 9.73
CA PRO A 300 -3.35 -11.05 8.31
C PRO A 300 -2.67 -9.71 8.02
N LYS A 301 -1.42 -9.76 7.53
CA LYS A 301 -0.65 -8.60 7.09
C LYS A 301 -0.57 -8.56 5.57
N PRO A 302 -0.49 -7.35 4.96
CA PRO A 302 -0.32 -7.22 3.52
C PRO A 302 1.03 -7.79 3.08
N GLY A 303 1.04 -8.53 1.95
CA GLY A 303 2.24 -9.03 1.31
C GLY A 303 2.83 -8.05 0.30
N GLU A 304 3.90 -8.47 -0.40
CA GLU A 304 4.64 -7.65 -1.36
C GLU A 304 3.75 -7.10 -2.50
N ILE A 305 2.71 -7.84 -2.89
CA ILE A 305 1.75 -7.42 -3.92
C ILE A 305 0.96 -6.17 -3.44
N SER A 306 0.43 -6.22 -2.21
CA SER A 306 -0.28 -5.08 -1.63
C SER A 306 0.65 -3.92 -1.28
N LEU A 307 1.89 -4.20 -0.87
CA LEU A 307 2.90 -3.17 -0.61
C LEU A 307 3.39 -2.49 -1.90
N ALA A 308 3.16 -3.09 -3.08
CA ALA A 308 3.37 -2.49 -4.39
C ALA A 308 2.17 -1.65 -4.89
N HIS A 309 1.15 -1.45 -4.06
CA HIS A 309 -0.07 -0.73 -4.44
C HIS A 309 0.24 0.67 -5.00
N PHE A 310 -0.33 1.00 -6.17
CA PHE A 310 -0.01 2.16 -7.01
C PHE A 310 1.47 2.33 -7.38
N GLY A 311 2.26 1.28 -7.19
CA GLY A 311 3.67 1.19 -7.57
C GLY A 311 3.93 0.07 -8.56
N VAL A 312 5.14 -0.48 -8.51
CA VAL A 312 5.63 -1.51 -9.42
C VAL A 312 5.98 -2.78 -8.64
N LEU A 313 5.45 -3.91 -9.09
CA LEU A 313 5.93 -5.23 -8.69
C LEU A 313 6.84 -5.76 -9.79
N PHE A 314 8.13 -5.84 -9.51
CA PHE A 314 9.11 -6.41 -10.43
C PHE A 314 9.45 -7.85 -10.05
N LEU A 315 9.19 -8.79 -10.95
CA LEU A 315 9.53 -10.19 -10.80
C LEU A 315 10.65 -10.55 -11.77
N ASP A 316 11.87 -10.52 -11.28
CA ASP A 316 13.02 -11.00 -12.05
C ASP A 316 13.03 -12.53 -12.05
N GLU A 317 13.47 -13.12 -13.19
CA GLU A 317 13.47 -14.56 -13.38
C GLU A 317 12.12 -15.20 -13.03
N ILE A 318 11.00 -14.61 -13.49
CA ILE A 318 9.64 -15.02 -13.12
C ILE A 318 9.39 -16.54 -13.26
N VAL A 319 10.06 -17.21 -14.19
CA VAL A 319 9.93 -18.66 -14.43
C VAL A 319 10.55 -19.50 -13.29
N GLU A 320 11.40 -18.91 -12.46
CA GLU A 320 12.04 -19.60 -11.32
C GLU A 320 11.19 -19.57 -10.04
N PHE A 321 10.14 -18.75 -10.01
CA PHE A 321 9.16 -18.80 -8.93
C PHE A 321 8.37 -20.12 -8.95
N ASP A 322 7.99 -20.60 -7.77
CA ASP A 322 7.08 -21.75 -7.66
C ASP A 322 5.78 -21.45 -8.41
N ARG A 323 5.27 -22.44 -9.15
CA ARG A 323 4.04 -22.30 -9.95
C ARG A 323 2.84 -21.86 -9.11
N ARG A 324 2.73 -22.35 -7.86
CA ARG A 324 1.66 -21.96 -6.94
C ARG A 324 1.75 -20.48 -6.55
N VAL A 325 2.98 -19.97 -6.44
CA VAL A 325 3.25 -18.56 -6.17
C VAL A 325 2.84 -17.68 -7.34
N LEU A 326 3.06 -18.13 -8.59
CA LEU A 326 2.65 -17.39 -9.77
C LEU A 326 1.14 -17.38 -9.99
N GLU A 327 0.46 -18.47 -9.65
CA GLU A 327 -1.00 -18.57 -9.80
C GLU A 327 -1.76 -17.60 -8.87
N VAL A 328 -1.19 -17.25 -7.70
CA VAL A 328 -1.84 -16.28 -6.79
C VAL A 328 -1.83 -14.84 -7.34
N LEU A 329 -1.01 -14.52 -8.34
CA LEU A 329 -1.02 -13.22 -9.02
C LEU A 329 -2.26 -13.00 -9.91
N ARG A 330 -2.95 -14.08 -10.30
CA ARG A 330 -4.04 -13.99 -11.28
C ARG A 330 -5.23 -13.19 -10.79
N GLU A 331 -5.60 -13.37 -9.53
CA GLU A 331 -6.71 -12.64 -8.92
C GLU A 331 -6.39 -11.14 -8.77
N PRO A 332 -5.29 -10.72 -8.12
CA PRO A 332 -4.98 -9.30 -7.94
C PRO A 332 -4.71 -8.54 -9.24
N LEU A 333 -4.26 -9.21 -10.31
CA LEU A 333 -4.14 -8.59 -11.64
C LEU A 333 -5.49 -8.26 -12.30
N GLU A 334 -6.59 -8.90 -11.87
CA GLU A 334 -7.93 -8.63 -12.39
C GLU A 334 -8.77 -7.81 -11.41
N SER A 335 -8.87 -8.28 -10.16
CA SER A 335 -9.74 -7.68 -9.13
C SER A 335 -9.15 -6.42 -8.50
N ARG A 336 -7.83 -6.25 -8.56
CA ARG A 336 -7.08 -5.19 -7.86
C ARG A 336 -7.16 -5.30 -6.34
N MET A 337 -7.58 -6.44 -5.84
CA MET A 337 -7.78 -6.74 -4.42
C MET A 337 -7.17 -8.10 -4.09
N ILE A 338 -6.79 -8.26 -2.84
CA ILE A 338 -6.37 -9.53 -2.24
C ILE A 338 -7.29 -9.84 -1.08
N HIS A 339 -7.93 -11.00 -1.12
CA HIS A 339 -8.78 -11.49 -0.05
C HIS A 339 -8.05 -12.55 0.76
N ILE A 340 -7.80 -12.27 2.04
CA ILE A 340 -7.19 -13.22 2.97
C ILE A 340 -8.27 -13.72 3.91
N SER A 341 -8.67 -14.98 3.77
CA SER A 341 -9.63 -15.64 4.66
C SER A 341 -8.90 -16.59 5.60
N ARG A 342 -9.13 -16.45 6.89
CA ARG A 342 -8.67 -17.35 7.96
C ARG A 342 -9.87 -17.75 8.84
N ALA A 343 -9.72 -18.79 9.62
CA ALA A 343 -10.83 -19.32 10.43
C ALA A 343 -11.47 -18.27 11.35
N SER A 344 -10.69 -17.30 11.83
CA SER A 344 -11.13 -16.25 12.76
C SER A 344 -11.32 -14.89 12.12
N ARG A 345 -10.86 -14.65 10.87
CA ARG A 345 -10.82 -13.31 10.29
C ARG A 345 -10.75 -13.32 8.77
N GLN A 346 -11.49 -12.42 8.15
CA GLN A 346 -11.38 -12.10 6.74
C GLN A 346 -10.92 -10.65 6.59
N VAL A 347 -9.86 -10.44 5.80
CA VAL A 347 -9.29 -9.10 5.54
C VAL A 347 -9.06 -8.96 4.05
N THR A 348 -9.34 -7.76 3.54
CA THR A 348 -9.11 -7.40 2.15
C THR A 348 -8.07 -6.29 2.07
N PHE A 349 -7.08 -6.47 1.21
CA PHE A 349 -6.07 -5.45 0.92
C PHE A 349 -6.14 -5.02 -0.53
N PRO A 350 -5.99 -3.73 -0.84
CA PRO A 350 -5.87 -3.28 -2.22
C PRO A 350 -4.54 -3.73 -2.83
N SER A 351 -4.55 -3.96 -4.15
CA SER A 351 -3.40 -4.49 -4.88
C SER A 351 -3.32 -3.95 -6.31
N HIS A 352 -3.55 -2.67 -6.48
CA HIS A 352 -3.48 -1.99 -7.78
C HIS A 352 -2.01 -1.68 -8.12
N PHE A 353 -1.24 -2.68 -8.51
CA PHE A 353 0.17 -2.58 -8.88
C PHE A 353 0.35 -2.72 -10.40
N GLN A 354 1.48 -2.22 -10.92
CA GLN A 354 1.93 -2.50 -12.27
C GLN A 354 2.93 -3.67 -12.24
N LEU A 355 2.62 -4.75 -12.96
CA LEU A 355 3.51 -5.91 -13.04
C LEU A 355 4.56 -5.70 -14.14
N ILE A 356 5.81 -5.78 -13.76
CA ILE A 356 6.95 -5.91 -14.69
C ILE A 356 7.60 -7.25 -14.39
N ALA A 357 7.81 -8.06 -15.40
CA ALA A 357 8.43 -9.37 -15.25
C ALA A 357 9.58 -9.54 -16.24
N ALA A 358 10.60 -10.28 -15.84
CA ALA A 358 11.71 -10.64 -16.71
C ALA A 358 11.94 -12.15 -16.70
N MET A 359 12.28 -12.71 -17.86
CA MET A 359 12.63 -14.12 -17.98
C MET A 359 13.70 -14.34 -19.05
N ASN A 360 14.37 -15.49 -18.97
CA ASN A 360 15.20 -15.98 -20.04
C ASN A 360 14.36 -16.74 -21.10
N PRO A 361 14.81 -16.86 -22.35
CA PRO A 361 14.04 -17.53 -23.40
C PRO A 361 13.97 -19.07 -23.25
N CYS A 362 14.90 -19.65 -22.49
CA CYS A 362 15.05 -21.09 -22.26
C CYS A 362 15.87 -21.35 -20.99
N PRO A 363 16.01 -22.60 -20.51
CA PRO A 363 16.75 -22.92 -19.29
C PRO A 363 18.22 -22.48 -19.29
N ASP A 364 18.95 -22.61 -20.41
CA ASP A 364 20.33 -22.13 -20.53
C ASP A 364 20.42 -20.63 -20.87
N GLY A 365 19.28 -20.01 -21.24
CA GLY A 365 19.15 -18.59 -21.48
C GLY A 365 19.59 -18.11 -22.87
N TYR A 366 20.12 -18.96 -23.76
CA TYR A 366 20.76 -18.54 -25.00
C TYR A 366 19.92 -18.78 -26.26
N LEU A 367 18.67 -19.22 -26.18
CA LEU A 367 17.80 -19.42 -27.34
C LEU A 367 17.59 -18.08 -28.06
N GLY A 368 17.89 -18.03 -29.37
CA GLY A 368 17.81 -16.81 -30.16
C GLY A 368 18.94 -15.80 -29.92
N ALA A 369 19.89 -16.10 -29.03
CA ALA A 369 21.07 -15.27 -28.85
C ALA A 369 22.08 -15.56 -29.98
N ASN A 370 22.32 -14.61 -30.87
CA ASN A 370 23.37 -14.72 -31.90
C ASN A 370 24.79 -14.56 -31.30
N ILE A 371 25.10 -15.38 -30.27
CA ILE A 371 26.42 -15.38 -29.61
C ILE A 371 27.12 -16.66 -30.06
N ALA A 372 28.02 -16.54 -31.05
CA ALA A 372 28.75 -17.67 -31.63
C ALA A 372 29.49 -18.52 -30.58
N ALA A 373 29.97 -17.90 -29.50
CA ALA A 373 30.70 -18.60 -28.41
C ALA A 373 29.76 -19.36 -27.44
N LYS A 374 28.45 -19.14 -27.46
CA LYS A 374 27.47 -19.76 -26.53
C LYS A 374 26.18 -20.12 -27.26
N PRO A 375 26.18 -21.14 -28.12
CA PRO A 375 24.95 -21.61 -28.76
C PRO A 375 24.01 -22.24 -27.70
N CYS A 376 22.72 -22.05 -27.85
CA CYS A 376 21.72 -22.73 -27.02
C CYS A 376 21.82 -24.25 -27.18
N ARG A 377 21.80 -24.96 -26.06
CA ARG A 377 21.88 -26.44 -26.00
C ARG A 377 20.55 -27.09 -25.60
N CYS A 378 19.52 -26.30 -25.37
CA CYS A 378 18.22 -26.77 -24.93
C CYS A 378 17.48 -27.50 -26.08
N THR A 379 16.90 -28.66 -25.76
CA THR A 379 15.97 -29.33 -26.68
C THR A 379 14.64 -28.58 -26.75
N PRO A 380 13.85 -28.68 -27.83
CA PRO A 380 12.51 -28.08 -27.91
C PRO A 380 11.62 -28.43 -26.72
N ASP A 381 11.66 -29.68 -26.24
CA ASP A 381 10.89 -30.11 -25.07
C ASP A 381 11.34 -29.40 -23.76
N GLN A 382 12.62 -29.16 -23.59
CA GLN A 382 13.14 -28.40 -22.44
C GLN A 382 12.65 -26.96 -22.50
N VAL A 383 12.68 -26.31 -23.66
CA VAL A 383 12.17 -24.95 -23.87
C VAL A 383 10.68 -24.89 -23.59
N ALA A 384 9.90 -25.82 -24.16
CA ALA A 384 8.44 -25.89 -23.95
C ALA A 384 8.09 -26.08 -22.47
N ARG A 385 8.79 -26.99 -21.77
CA ARG A 385 8.60 -27.22 -20.33
C ARG A 385 8.97 -25.99 -19.50
N TYR A 386 10.04 -25.30 -19.83
CA TYR A 386 10.50 -24.09 -19.15
C TYR A 386 9.48 -22.97 -19.32
N ARG A 387 9.07 -22.65 -20.55
CA ARG A 387 8.07 -21.62 -20.83
C ARG A 387 6.69 -22.00 -20.26
N GLY A 388 6.35 -23.27 -20.26
CA GLY A 388 5.10 -23.82 -19.73
C GLY A 388 4.94 -23.71 -18.19
N LYS A 389 6.01 -23.31 -17.45
CA LYS A 389 5.86 -22.92 -16.04
C LYS A 389 4.98 -21.68 -15.88
N LEU A 390 4.99 -20.75 -16.86
CA LEU A 390 4.03 -19.67 -16.94
C LEU A 390 2.75 -20.18 -17.59
N SER A 391 1.65 -20.18 -16.83
CA SER A 391 0.37 -20.63 -17.36
C SER A 391 -0.17 -19.67 -18.44
N GLY A 392 -0.85 -20.21 -19.45
CA GLY A 392 -1.53 -19.41 -20.46
C GLY A 392 -2.42 -18.32 -19.86
N PRO A 393 -3.27 -18.66 -18.84
CA PRO A 393 -4.08 -17.66 -18.15
C PRO A 393 -3.30 -16.54 -17.45
N LEU A 394 -2.07 -16.77 -16.99
CA LEU A 394 -1.23 -15.71 -16.44
C LEU A 394 -0.64 -14.83 -17.55
N LEU A 395 -0.14 -15.44 -18.63
CA LEU A 395 0.38 -14.74 -19.81
C LEU A 395 -0.69 -13.87 -20.48
N ASP A 396 -1.93 -14.37 -20.53
CA ASP A 396 -3.08 -13.59 -21.03
C ASP A 396 -3.31 -12.29 -20.23
N ARG A 397 -2.88 -12.24 -18.96
CA ARG A 397 -3.01 -11.07 -18.10
C ARG A 397 -1.87 -10.06 -18.22
N ILE A 398 -0.82 -10.41 -18.93
CA ILE A 398 0.29 -9.49 -19.22
C ILE A 398 -0.02 -8.78 -20.54
N ASP A 399 -0.03 -7.45 -20.55
CA ASP A 399 -0.46 -6.65 -21.69
C ASP A 399 0.58 -6.61 -22.82
N LEU A 400 1.84 -6.40 -22.46
CA LEU A 400 2.99 -6.25 -23.36
C LEU A 400 3.96 -7.41 -23.13
N GLN A 401 4.38 -8.05 -24.21
CA GLN A 401 5.38 -9.13 -24.19
C GLN A 401 6.42 -8.81 -25.28
N ILE A 402 7.67 -8.64 -24.88
CA ILE A 402 8.73 -8.25 -25.80
C ILE A 402 9.98 -9.10 -25.67
N THR A 403 10.67 -9.27 -26.78
CA THR A 403 12.01 -9.86 -26.79
C THR A 403 13.05 -8.76 -26.68
N VAL A 404 13.98 -8.87 -25.73
CA VAL A 404 15.09 -7.96 -25.50
C VAL A 404 16.35 -8.61 -26.10
N PRO A 405 16.79 -8.20 -27.29
CA PRO A 405 17.95 -8.82 -27.96
C PRO A 405 19.26 -8.42 -27.28
N SER A 406 20.32 -9.19 -27.55
CA SER A 406 21.67 -8.81 -27.16
C SER A 406 22.11 -7.55 -27.91
N VAL A 407 22.71 -6.61 -27.19
CA VAL A 407 23.26 -5.38 -27.79
C VAL A 407 24.63 -5.72 -28.38
N PRO A 408 24.91 -5.37 -29.65
CA PRO A 408 26.22 -5.54 -30.25
C PRO A 408 27.32 -4.81 -29.44
N THR A 409 28.51 -5.41 -29.39
CA THR A 409 29.62 -4.87 -28.59
C THR A 409 30.01 -3.44 -29.03
N ASP A 410 29.91 -3.14 -30.31
CA ASP A 410 30.22 -1.82 -30.86
C ASP A 410 29.22 -0.77 -30.39
N ALA A 411 27.92 -1.11 -30.31
CA ALA A 411 26.89 -0.24 -29.76
C ALA A 411 27.08 -0.01 -28.25
N LEU A 412 27.65 -0.96 -27.51
CA LEU A 412 27.97 -0.78 -26.09
C LEU A 412 29.12 0.22 -25.85
N ARG A 413 30.00 0.39 -26.84
CA ARG A 413 31.14 1.33 -26.77
C ARG A 413 30.80 2.74 -27.26
N SER A 414 29.72 2.90 -28.02
CA SER A 414 29.27 4.21 -28.50
C SER A 414 28.76 5.09 -27.35
N ALA A 415 28.65 6.40 -27.61
CA ALA A 415 28.00 7.32 -26.69
C ALA A 415 26.55 6.91 -26.41
N PRO A 416 25.93 7.33 -25.29
CA PRO A 416 24.51 7.13 -25.06
C PRO A 416 23.69 7.70 -26.23
N ASP A 417 22.79 6.89 -26.77
CA ASP A 417 21.92 7.21 -27.92
C ASP A 417 20.44 7.32 -27.53
N GLY A 418 20.15 7.25 -26.23
CA GLY A 418 18.81 7.29 -25.67
C GLY A 418 18.32 8.70 -25.36
N GLU A 419 17.01 8.83 -25.14
CA GLU A 419 16.41 10.03 -24.57
C GLU A 419 16.52 10.02 -23.06
N ALA A 420 16.65 11.20 -22.44
CA ALA A 420 16.62 11.35 -20.99
C ALA A 420 15.23 10.94 -20.43
N SER A 421 15.23 10.31 -19.28
CA SER A 421 13.99 9.90 -18.59
C SER A 421 13.00 11.05 -18.41
N ALA A 422 13.46 12.27 -18.21
CA ALA A 422 12.61 13.45 -18.05
C ALA A 422 11.73 13.70 -19.29
N LEU A 423 12.31 13.65 -20.51
CA LEU A 423 11.57 13.86 -21.76
C LEU A 423 10.52 12.76 -21.99
N VAL A 424 10.87 11.52 -21.69
CA VAL A 424 9.92 10.38 -21.77
C VAL A 424 8.80 10.56 -20.75
N ARG A 425 9.13 10.94 -19.52
CA ARG A 425 8.16 11.20 -18.46
C ARG A 425 7.17 12.29 -18.83
N ASP A 426 7.60 13.37 -19.46
CA ASP A 426 6.71 14.45 -19.91
C ASP A 426 5.65 13.95 -20.92
N ARG A 427 6.06 13.10 -21.88
CA ARG A 427 5.13 12.45 -22.82
C ARG A 427 4.16 11.49 -22.11
N VAL A 428 4.67 10.73 -21.16
CA VAL A 428 3.88 9.82 -20.32
C VAL A 428 2.84 10.59 -19.51
N ILE A 429 3.23 11.69 -18.87
CA ILE A 429 2.31 12.55 -18.11
C ILE A 429 1.22 13.12 -19.04
N ALA A 430 1.59 13.64 -20.20
CA ALA A 430 0.64 14.19 -21.18
C ALA A 430 -0.37 13.12 -21.67
N ALA A 431 0.09 11.89 -21.93
CA ALA A 431 -0.78 10.78 -22.31
C ALA A 431 -1.71 10.36 -21.16
N THR A 432 -1.20 10.29 -19.93
CA THR A 432 -1.99 9.98 -18.74
C THR A 432 -3.07 11.05 -18.48
N GLN A 433 -2.74 12.32 -18.66
CA GLN A 433 -3.72 13.42 -18.52
C GLN A 433 -4.87 13.28 -19.54
N ARG A 434 -4.59 12.89 -20.80
CA ARG A 434 -5.62 12.60 -21.81
C ARG A 434 -6.54 11.48 -21.39
N GLN A 435 -5.99 10.40 -20.81
CA GLN A 435 -6.76 9.26 -20.27
C GLN A 435 -7.66 9.72 -19.12
N HIS A 436 -7.12 10.45 -18.15
CA HIS A 436 -7.91 10.94 -17.03
C HIS A 436 -8.99 11.95 -17.45
N ALA A 437 -8.72 12.83 -18.39
CA ALA A 437 -9.73 13.75 -18.95
C ALA A 437 -10.88 13.01 -19.66
N ARG A 438 -10.57 11.91 -20.36
CA ARG A 438 -11.56 11.12 -21.11
C ARG A 438 -12.37 10.18 -20.21
N GLN A 439 -11.74 9.48 -19.26
CA GLN A 439 -12.30 8.34 -18.55
C GLN A 439 -11.92 8.21 -17.07
N GLN A 440 -11.17 9.16 -16.52
CA GLN A 440 -10.76 9.28 -15.11
C GLN A 440 -9.93 8.11 -14.56
N LYS A 441 -9.34 7.30 -15.44
CA LYS A 441 -8.47 6.18 -15.10
C LYS A 441 -7.51 5.85 -16.23
N ALA A 442 -6.48 5.06 -15.95
CA ALA A 442 -5.54 4.58 -16.96
C ALA A 442 -6.21 3.60 -17.95
N ASN A 443 -5.67 3.49 -19.16
CA ASN A 443 -6.23 2.61 -20.20
C ASN A 443 -6.21 1.13 -19.79
N ALA A 444 -5.20 0.66 -19.05
CA ALA A 444 -5.17 -0.72 -18.54
C ALA A 444 -6.31 -1.04 -17.55
N ASP A 445 -6.92 -0.02 -16.97
CA ASP A 445 -7.99 -0.13 -15.97
C ASP A 445 -9.41 -0.13 -16.55
N LEU A 446 -9.54 0.00 -17.88
CA LEU A 446 -10.84 -0.04 -18.55
C LEU A 446 -11.45 -1.44 -18.47
N PHE A 447 -12.71 -1.53 -18.08
CA PHE A 447 -13.52 -2.75 -18.19
C PHE A 447 -14.05 -2.94 -19.61
N SER A 448 -14.47 -4.17 -19.95
CA SER A 448 -14.91 -4.50 -21.32
C SER A 448 -15.90 -3.50 -21.92
N PRO A 449 -17.01 -3.09 -21.27
CA PRO A 449 -17.93 -2.09 -21.82
C PRO A 449 -17.29 -0.71 -22.06
N GLU A 450 -16.30 -0.36 -21.26
CA GLU A 450 -15.58 0.92 -21.40
C GLU A 450 -14.57 0.89 -22.56
N VAL A 451 -14.01 -0.30 -22.84
CA VAL A 451 -13.16 -0.50 -24.03
C VAL A 451 -13.96 -0.20 -25.30
N ASP A 452 -15.17 -0.71 -25.40
CA ASP A 452 -16.05 -0.47 -26.56
C ASP A 452 -16.38 1.03 -26.69
N THR A 453 -16.52 1.75 -25.59
CA THR A 453 -16.83 3.19 -25.59
C THR A 453 -15.62 4.06 -25.92
N HIS A 454 -14.47 3.80 -25.30
CA HIS A 454 -13.30 4.69 -25.36
C HIS A 454 -12.20 4.26 -26.34
N CYS A 455 -12.28 3.03 -26.86
CA CYS A 455 -11.25 2.45 -27.71
C CYS A 455 -11.81 1.96 -29.04
N SER A 456 -12.84 2.65 -29.60
CA SER A 456 -13.44 2.30 -30.87
C SER A 456 -12.42 2.25 -32.01
N LEU A 457 -12.54 1.23 -32.86
CA LEU A 457 -11.74 1.04 -34.06
C LEU A 457 -12.54 1.44 -35.30
N ASP A 458 -11.85 1.81 -36.37
CA ASP A 458 -12.43 1.93 -37.69
C ASP A 458 -12.53 0.54 -38.36
N ALA A 459 -13.20 0.45 -39.51
CA ALA A 459 -13.39 -0.82 -40.22
C ALA A 459 -12.06 -1.52 -40.60
N ASN A 460 -11.01 -0.75 -40.90
CA ASN A 460 -9.68 -1.28 -41.20
C ASN A 460 -9.01 -1.83 -39.93
N GLY A 461 -9.15 -1.13 -38.81
CA GLY A 461 -8.68 -1.59 -37.50
C GLY A 461 -9.38 -2.88 -37.05
N GLU A 462 -10.71 -2.97 -37.18
CA GLU A 462 -11.44 -4.19 -36.87
C GLU A 462 -11.00 -5.38 -37.73
N SER A 463 -10.83 -5.16 -39.03
CA SER A 463 -10.31 -6.19 -39.94
C SER A 463 -8.91 -6.66 -39.54
N LEU A 464 -8.01 -5.75 -39.19
CA LEU A 464 -6.66 -6.07 -38.71
C LEU A 464 -6.71 -6.86 -37.40
N LEU A 465 -7.54 -6.45 -36.46
CA LEU A 465 -7.70 -7.16 -35.16
C LEU A 465 -8.23 -8.58 -35.37
N GLN A 466 -9.22 -8.76 -36.26
CA GLN A 466 -9.77 -10.06 -36.60
C GLN A 466 -8.73 -10.98 -37.25
N GLN A 467 -7.93 -10.46 -38.20
CA GLN A 467 -6.83 -11.19 -38.81
C GLN A 467 -5.77 -11.61 -37.79
N ALA A 468 -5.37 -10.65 -36.89
CA ALA A 468 -4.42 -10.96 -35.83
C ALA A 468 -4.98 -12.04 -34.88
N THR A 469 -6.26 -11.96 -34.53
CA THR A 469 -6.94 -12.93 -33.66
C THR A 469 -6.89 -14.34 -34.26
N SER A 470 -7.26 -14.49 -35.53
CA SER A 470 -7.26 -15.77 -36.22
C SER A 470 -5.85 -16.36 -36.37
N ARG A 471 -4.87 -15.49 -36.65
CA ARG A 471 -3.48 -15.89 -36.90
C ARG A 471 -2.72 -16.28 -35.64
N LEU A 472 -2.97 -15.59 -34.52
CA LEU A 472 -2.28 -15.76 -33.23
C LEU A 472 -3.09 -16.58 -32.23
N GLY A 473 -4.31 -16.99 -32.54
CA GLY A 473 -5.19 -17.72 -31.63
C GLY A 473 -5.55 -16.93 -30.38
N LEU A 474 -5.80 -15.62 -30.52
CA LEU A 474 -6.01 -14.75 -29.37
C LEU A 474 -7.36 -14.97 -28.70
N SER A 475 -7.38 -15.01 -27.37
CA SER A 475 -8.62 -14.98 -26.59
C SER A 475 -9.31 -13.61 -26.66
N ALA A 476 -10.61 -13.54 -26.38
CA ALA A 476 -11.34 -12.26 -26.29
C ALA A 476 -10.69 -11.29 -25.30
N ARG A 477 -10.13 -11.80 -24.19
CA ARG A 477 -9.37 -10.99 -23.22
C ARG A 477 -8.11 -10.39 -23.84
N ALA A 478 -7.38 -11.18 -24.62
CA ALA A 478 -6.18 -10.71 -25.30
C ALA A 478 -6.50 -9.62 -26.33
N GLN A 479 -7.64 -9.71 -27.04
CA GLN A 479 -8.10 -8.66 -27.95
C GLN A 479 -8.34 -7.34 -27.22
N HIS A 480 -9.12 -7.34 -26.13
CA HIS A 480 -9.37 -6.14 -25.33
C HIS A 480 -8.06 -5.51 -24.81
N ARG A 481 -7.05 -6.34 -24.46
CA ARG A 481 -5.74 -5.81 -24.03
C ARG A 481 -4.99 -5.14 -25.16
N ILE A 482 -4.97 -5.73 -26.36
CA ILE A 482 -4.38 -5.13 -27.54
C ILE A 482 -5.03 -3.78 -27.83
N VAL A 483 -6.35 -3.68 -27.77
CA VAL A 483 -7.07 -2.43 -28.03
C VAL A 483 -6.78 -1.37 -26.98
N ARG A 484 -6.65 -1.74 -25.68
CA ARG A 484 -6.21 -0.80 -24.63
C ARG A 484 -4.78 -0.30 -24.86
N VAL A 485 -3.86 -1.18 -25.26
CA VAL A 485 -2.49 -0.81 -25.62
C VAL A 485 -2.48 0.12 -26.84
N ALA A 486 -3.27 -0.19 -27.89
CA ALA A 486 -3.41 0.69 -29.05
C ALA A 486 -3.97 2.07 -28.68
N ARG A 487 -4.92 2.14 -27.71
CA ARG A 487 -5.40 3.43 -27.19
C ARG A 487 -4.28 4.21 -26.51
N THR A 488 -3.43 3.54 -25.73
CA THR A 488 -2.28 4.19 -25.07
C THR A 488 -1.27 4.71 -26.08
N ILE A 489 -1.00 3.96 -27.14
CA ILE A 489 -0.12 4.41 -28.22
C ILE A 489 -0.69 5.64 -28.92
N ALA A 490 -2.01 5.66 -29.18
CA ALA A 490 -2.70 6.82 -29.74
C ALA A 490 -2.66 8.03 -28.79
N ASP A 491 -2.82 7.83 -27.48
CA ASP A 491 -2.70 8.89 -26.47
C ASP A 491 -1.28 9.48 -26.42
N LEU A 492 -0.25 8.64 -26.51
CA LEU A 492 1.15 9.09 -26.63
C LEU A 492 1.41 9.90 -27.92
N ALA A 493 0.77 9.50 -29.03
CA ALA A 493 0.83 10.22 -30.30
C ALA A 493 -0.05 11.50 -30.32
N GLY A 494 -0.82 11.78 -29.28
CA GLY A 494 -1.77 12.89 -29.23
C GLY A 494 -2.97 12.74 -30.15
N SER A 495 -3.27 11.50 -30.60
CA SER A 495 -4.37 11.20 -31.51
C SER A 495 -5.68 10.93 -30.76
N GLU A 496 -6.77 11.55 -31.21
CA GLU A 496 -8.11 11.30 -30.64
C GLU A 496 -8.64 9.90 -30.98
N ARG A 497 -8.24 9.36 -32.14
CA ARG A 497 -8.70 8.05 -32.63
C ARG A 497 -7.55 7.05 -32.70
N ILE A 498 -7.87 5.79 -32.54
CA ILE A 498 -6.93 4.70 -32.75
C ILE A 498 -6.80 4.50 -34.28
N SER A 499 -5.60 4.69 -34.82
CA SER A 499 -5.31 4.36 -36.23
C SER A 499 -4.88 2.91 -36.38
N THR A 500 -4.94 2.40 -37.62
CA THR A 500 -4.42 1.06 -37.98
C THR A 500 -2.94 0.89 -37.60
N ALA A 501 -2.13 1.96 -37.69
CA ALA A 501 -0.72 1.95 -37.27
C ALA A 501 -0.57 1.73 -35.76
N HIS A 502 -1.38 2.39 -34.94
CA HIS A 502 -1.38 2.21 -33.48
C HIS A 502 -1.76 0.78 -33.09
N LEU A 503 -2.74 0.22 -33.79
CA LEU A 503 -3.17 -1.17 -33.56
C LEU A 503 -2.11 -2.17 -34.02
N ALA A 504 -1.46 -1.94 -35.16
CA ALA A 504 -0.38 -2.80 -35.65
C ALA A 504 0.81 -2.84 -34.68
N GLU A 505 1.21 -1.69 -34.12
CA GLU A 505 2.22 -1.61 -33.05
C GLU A 505 1.78 -2.42 -31.84
N ALA A 506 0.54 -2.28 -31.37
CA ALA A 506 0.01 -3.00 -30.22
C ALA A 506 -0.02 -4.52 -30.41
N VAL A 507 -0.40 -4.99 -31.63
CA VAL A 507 -0.36 -6.43 -31.99
C VAL A 507 1.07 -6.97 -31.94
N GLY A 508 2.05 -6.14 -32.33
CA GLY A 508 3.48 -6.50 -32.28
C GLY A 508 3.95 -6.88 -30.88
N TYR A 509 3.39 -6.29 -29.83
CA TYR A 509 3.72 -6.62 -28.42
C TYR A 509 3.05 -7.89 -27.89
N ARG A 510 2.31 -8.64 -28.71
CA ARG A 510 1.72 -9.94 -28.35
C ARG A 510 2.41 -11.12 -29.06
N ARG A 511 3.40 -10.84 -29.88
CA ARG A 511 4.21 -11.87 -30.53
C ARG A 511 5.39 -12.23 -29.64
N MET A 512 5.28 -13.25 -28.81
CA MET A 512 6.48 -13.98 -28.40
C MET A 512 6.95 -14.75 -29.62
N GLU A 513 8.12 -14.42 -30.13
CA GLU A 513 8.75 -15.25 -31.17
C GLU A 513 8.89 -16.68 -30.63
N SER A 514 8.26 -17.61 -31.35
CA SER A 514 8.22 -19.04 -31.04
C SER A 514 9.60 -19.68 -31.16
#